data_bf1e5e8773eced9129c0f93d1233bb1f
#
_entry.id   bf1e5e8773eced9129c0f93d1233bb1f
#
_cell.length_a   1.000
_cell.length_b   1.000
_cell.length_c   1.000
_cell.angle_alpha   90.00
_cell.angle_beta   90.00
_cell.angle_gamma   90.00
#
_symmetry.space_group_name_H-M   'P 1'
#
loop_
_entity.id
_entity.type
_entity.pdbx_description
1 polymer ?
#
loop_
_entity_poly.entity_id
_entity_poly.type
_entity_poly.pdbx_seq_one_letter_code
_entity_poly.pdbx_strand_id
1 'polypeptide(L)'
;NGDSQPEDETDSEEPSQSIEDMLLEFDDQEGLIRDRALLDPNHVVEEDRIVGRDQQLQEVTKMLRVALGDNRPPNLFLYGPSGTGKSLITKAVCHNISHICESRDIHFGTIEVNCQDLDTLGIAVYELVQQAADAAGVPVEVPKHGVATKEKWDELYRIVNEHFDSVVFVLDELDMLVGRRDKQEPAYSRLLYQLSRAGAIDELNAYISVVAISNDTKMMESVGSRAVSSFTPEDVHFDDYDANQLQAILRRRQDAFHDDVVDDDVIPLAAAFAAQTHGDARKAIDLMRVAGELAERKGDNRVREKHVRTAQEKVEKNRVLEVVRGISTQKKLCLYATAAVASQTGG
;
A
#
# COMPACT_ATOMS: atom_id res chain seq x y z
N ASN A 1 57.60 60.66 -27.82
CA ASN A 1 58.03 59.70 -26.79
C ASN A 1 56.96 59.68 -25.70
N GLY A 2 56.03 58.81 -25.82
CA GLY A 2 54.97 58.60 -24.90
C GLY A 2 54.72 57.09 -24.73
N ASP A 3 55.15 56.56 -23.63
CA ASP A 3 54.93 55.24 -23.19
C ASP A 3 53.50 55.19 -22.60
N SER A 4 52.62 54.44 -23.24
CA SER A 4 51.34 54.06 -22.72
C SER A 4 51.42 52.62 -22.19
N GLN A 5 51.34 52.45 -20.89
CA GLN A 5 51.16 51.15 -20.26
C GLN A 5 49.70 50.71 -20.45
N PRO A 6 49.40 49.41 -20.69
CA PRO A 6 48.04 48.88 -20.67
C PRO A 6 47.61 48.62 -19.20
N GLU A 7 46.42 49.08 -18.87
CA GLU A 7 45.74 48.78 -17.61
C GLU A 7 45.32 47.30 -17.59
N ASP A 8 45.75 46.60 -16.59
CA ASP A 8 45.44 45.20 -16.30
C ASP A 8 44.00 45.16 -15.67
N GLU A 9 42.99 44.81 -16.45
CA GLU A 9 41.68 44.49 -15.97
C GLU A 9 41.75 43.11 -15.29
N THR A 10 41.89 43.08 -13.96
CA THR A 10 41.71 41.90 -13.16
C THR A 10 40.21 41.58 -13.10
N ASP A 11 39.80 40.65 -13.96
CA ASP A 11 38.52 39.98 -13.91
C ASP A 11 38.47 39.13 -12.62
N SER A 12 37.77 39.62 -11.60
CA SER A 12 37.57 38.91 -10.35
C SER A 12 36.46 37.87 -10.59
N GLU A 13 36.83 36.66 -11.03
CA GLU A 13 35.95 35.50 -10.96
C GLU A 13 35.55 35.25 -9.49
N GLU A 14 34.29 35.44 -9.17
CA GLU A 14 33.71 34.97 -7.91
C GLU A 14 33.93 33.45 -7.81
N PRO A 15 34.41 32.92 -6.66
CA PRO A 15 34.62 31.50 -6.52
C PRO A 15 33.28 30.78 -6.68
N SER A 16 33.15 29.96 -7.72
CA SER A 16 32.02 29.07 -7.89
C SER A 16 31.90 28.19 -6.65
N GLN A 17 30.77 28.28 -5.91
CA GLN A 17 30.49 27.41 -4.78
C GLN A 17 30.72 25.95 -5.17
N SER A 18 31.43 25.20 -4.34
CA SER A 18 31.60 23.77 -4.59
C SER A 18 30.27 23.03 -4.43
N ILE A 19 30.13 21.89 -5.10
CA ILE A 19 28.93 21.04 -4.93
C ILE A 19 28.76 20.63 -3.45
N GLU A 20 29.85 20.45 -2.74
CA GLU A 20 29.91 20.12 -1.32
C GLU A 20 29.34 21.26 -0.47
N ASP A 21 29.76 22.53 -0.75
CA ASP A 21 29.23 23.70 -0.06
C ASP A 21 27.73 23.88 -0.31
N MET A 22 27.27 23.66 -1.55
CA MET A 22 25.83 23.68 -1.88
C MET A 22 25.08 22.60 -1.16
N LEU A 23 25.60 21.37 -1.05
CA LEU A 23 24.95 20.27 -0.34
C LEU A 23 24.85 20.54 1.16
N LEU A 24 25.91 21.11 1.78
CA LEU A 24 25.88 21.48 3.19
C LEU A 24 24.93 22.64 3.47
N GLU A 25 24.83 23.63 2.59
CA GLU A 25 23.89 24.74 2.70
C GLU A 25 22.42 24.26 2.61
N PHE A 26 22.15 23.22 1.82
CA PHE A 26 20.82 22.60 1.76
C PHE A 26 20.53 21.69 2.95
N ASP A 27 21.53 21.07 3.55
CA ASP A 27 21.39 20.20 4.73
C ASP A 27 21.16 21.02 6.02
N ASP A 28 21.71 22.23 6.10
CA ASP A 28 21.52 23.16 7.23
C ASP A 28 20.13 23.86 7.23
N GLN A 29 19.35 23.76 6.16
CA GLN A 29 18.00 24.28 6.14
C GLN A 29 17.03 23.28 6.76
N GLU A 30 16.57 23.53 7.98
CA GLU A 30 15.44 22.79 8.55
C GLU A 30 14.25 22.84 7.58
N GLY A 31 13.93 21.68 6.95
CA GLY A 31 12.78 21.56 6.05
C GLY A 31 11.47 21.82 6.81
N LEU A 32 10.39 22.05 6.08
CA LEU A 32 9.05 22.18 6.68
C LEU A 32 8.51 20.83 7.16
N ILE A 33 8.99 19.72 6.59
CA ILE A 33 8.60 18.36 6.91
C ILE A 33 9.62 17.77 7.89
N ARG A 34 9.17 17.55 9.14
CA ARG A 34 9.96 16.92 10.21
C ARG A 34 10.02 15.40 10.08
N ASP A 35 8.88 14.76 9.77
CA ASP A 35 8.76 13.30 9.62
C ASP A 35 8.12 12.93 8.28
N ARG A 36 8.97 12.57 7.31
CA ARG A 36 8.53 12.17 5.96
C ARG A 36 7.81 10.83 5.95
N ALA A 37 8.07 9.93 6.92
CA ALA A 37 7.43 8.63 6.98
C ALA A 37 5.93 8.75 7.25
N LEU A 38 5.51 9.68 8.10
CA LEU A 38 4.09 9.95 8.35
C LEU A 38 3.31 10.44 7.12
N LEU A 39 4.01 10.99 6.12
CA LEU A 39 3.44 11.42 4.85
C LEU A 39 3.64 10.41 3.72
N ASP A 40 4.20 9.23 4.01
CA ASP A 40 4.20 8.12 3.06
C ASP A 40 2.82 7.43 3.07
N PRO A 41 2.10 7.38 1.93
CA PRO A 41 0.81 6.70 1.84
C PRO A 41 0.85 5.20 2.18
N ASN A 42 2.03 4.58 2.10
CA ASN A 42 2.22 3.15 2.38
C ASN A 42 2.73 2.88 3.81
N HIS A 43 3.08 3.93 4.55
CA HIS A 43 3.54 3.79 5.92
C HIS A 43 2.41 3.29 6.84
N VAL A 44 2.69 2.21 7.57
CA VAL A 44 1.78 1.68 8.59
C VAL A 44 1.89 2.57 9.82
N VAL A 45 0.80 3.23 10.16
CA VAL A 45 0.70 4.10 11.33
C VAL A 45 0.27 3.31 12.57
N GLU A 46 0.57 3.86 13.74
CA GLU A 46 0.09 3.36 15.02
C GLU A 46 -1.45 3.43 15.11
N GLU A 47 -2.04 2.60 15.97
CA GLU A 47 -3.49 2.42 16.08
C GLU A 47 -4.23 3.73 16.42
N ASP A 48 -3.65 4.60 17.25
CA ASP A 48 -4.21 5.89 17.64
C ASP A 48 -4.37 6.89 16.47
N ARG A 49 -3.69 6.62 15.35
CA ARG A 49 -3.77 7.39 14.10
C ARG A 49 -4.78 6.82 13.11
N ILE A 50 -5.39 5.66 13.39
CA ILE A 50 -6.46 5.09 12.58
C ILE A 50 -7.77 5.80 12.92
N VAL A 51 -8.36 6.49 11.96
CA VAL A 51 -9.57 7.31 12.14
C VAL A 51 -10.62 6.95 11.10
N GLY A 52 -11.88 7.03 11.50
CA GLY A 52 -13.03 6.87 10.59
C GLY A 52 -13.27 5.44 10.12
N ARG A 53 -12.70 4.46 10.85
CA ARG A 53 -12.88 3.01 10.60
C ARG A 53 -13.16 2.22 11.89
N ASP A 54 -13.73 2.88 12.89
CA ASP A 54 -13.98 2.27 14.19
C ASP A 54 -14.85 1.01 14.11
N GLN A 55 -15.87 1.03 13.23
CA GLN A 55 -16.74 -0.13 13.03
C GLN A 55 -15.96 -1.29 12.41
N GLN A 56 -15.25 -1.07 11.30
CA GLN A 56 -14.47 -2.10 10.62
C GLN A 56 -13.35 -2.64 11.52
N LEU A 57 -12.69 -1.75 12.28
CA LEU A 57 -11.69 -2.15 13.26
C LEU A 57 -12.28 -3.08 14.32
N GLN A 58 -13.44 -2.74 14.88
CA GLN A 58 -14.15 -3.57 15.86
C GLN A 58 -14.58 -4.92 15.26
N GLU A 59 -15.13 -4.94 14.04
CA GLU A 59 -15.57 -6.16 13.36
C GLU A 59 -14.38 -7.10 13.12
N VAL A 60 -13.31 -6.61 12.50
CA VAL A 60 -12.10 -7.43 12.22
C VAL A 60 -11.46 -7.91 13.52
N THR A 61 -11.34 -7.04 14.53
CA THR A 61 -10.81 -7.42 15.85
C THR A 61 -11.66 -8.50 16.50
N LYS A 62 -12.99 -8.35 16.51
CA LYS A 62 -13.92 -9.34 17.08
C LYS A 62 -13.77 -10.70 16.42
N MET A 63 -13.58 -10.76 15.13
CA MET A 63 -13.44 -11.99 14.36
C MET A 63 -12.06 -12.63 14.57
N LEU A 64 -10.99 -11.88 14.41
CA LEU A 64 -9.62 -12.42 14.50
C LEU A 64 -9.14 -12.68 15.93
N ARG A 65 -9.73 -12.04 16.95
CA ARG A 65 -9.39 -12.32 18.37
C ARG A 65 -9.52 -13.78 18.78
N VAL A 66 -10.26 -14.58 18.02
CA VAL A 66 -10.42 -16.01 18.24
C VAL A 66 -9.07 -16.75 18.20
N ALA A 67 -8.09 -16.19 17.46
CA ALA A 67 -6.71 -16.69 17.44
C ALA A 67 -5.98 -16.62 18.81
N LEU A 68 -6.50 -15.85 19.77
CA LEU A 68 -5.98 -15.77 21.13
C LEU A 68 -6.34 -17.00 22.02
N GLY A 69 -7.08 -17.96 21.50
CA GLY A 69 -7.57 -19.16 22.19
C GLY A 69 -7.48 -20.40 21.31
N ASP A 70 -8.00 -21.50 21.82
CA ASP A 70 -7.93 -22.82 21.17
C ASP A 70 -9.03 -23.00 20.11
N ASN A 71 -9.28 -21.97 19.30
CA ASN A 71 -10.29 -22.04 18.25
C ASN A 71 -9.80 -21.40 16.95
N ARG A 72 -10.28 -21.98 15.85
CA ARG A 72 -9.98 -21.46 14.51
C ARG A 72 -10.69 -20.13 14.28
N PRO A 73 -9.98 -19.03 13.93
CA PRO A 73 -10.61 -17.81 13.50
C PRO A 73 -11.39 -18.00 12.19
N PRO A 74 -12.50 -17.27 11.96
CA PRO A 74 -13.21 -17.31 10.69
C PRO A 74 -12.33 -16.79 9.56
N ASN A 75 -12.62 -17.20 8.34
CA ASN A 75 -12.08 -16.54 7.17
C ASN A 75 -12.79 -15.19 6.97
N LEU A 76 -12.08 -14.19 6.45
CA LEU A 76 -12.63 -12.86 6.19
C LEU A 76 -12.49 -12.48 4.72
N PHE A 77 -13.45 -11.73 4.21
CA PHE A 77 -13.38 -11.06 2.93
C PHE A 77 -13.59 -9.56 3.13
N LEU A 78 -12.50 -8.79 3.01
CA LEU A 78 -12.47 -7.34 3.13
C LEU A 78 -12.51 -6.74 1.73
N TYR A 79 -13.54 -5.98 1.41
CA TYR A 79 -13.69 -5.43 0.07
C TYR A 79 -14.15 -3.96 0.09
N GLY A 80 -13.87 -3.27 -1.01
CA GLY A 80 -14.17 -1.85 -1.19
C GLY A 80 -13.07 -1.14 -1.98
N PRO A 81 -13.23 0.14 -2.31
CA PRO A 81 -12.27 0.89 -3.10
C PRO A 81 -10.85 0.92 -2.54
N SER A 82 -9.88 1.23 -3.39
CA SER A 82 -8.49 1.42 -2.97
C SER A 82 -8.34 2.60 -2.01
N GLY A 83 -7.37 2.53 -1.09
CA GLY A 83 -7.09 3.61 -0.14
C GLY A 83 -8.11 3.78 0.99
N THR A 84 -9.02 2.81 1.19
CA THR A 84 -10.06 2.84 2.24
C THR A 84 -9.64 2.23 3.57
N GLY A 85 -8.39 1.74 3.70
CA GLY A 85 -7.82 1.27 4.96
C GLY A 85 -7.94 -0.23 5.23
N LYS A 86 -8.36 -1.07 4.26
CA LYS A 86 -8.50 -2.53 4.41
C LYS A 86 -7.23 -3.20 4.95
N SER A 87 -6.12 -3.04 4.24
CA SER A 87 -4.82 -3.62 4.60
C SER A 87 -4.28 -3.03 5.90
N LEU A 88 -4.48 -1.72 6.13
CA LEU A 88 -4.05 -1.04 7.35
C LEU A 88 -4.70 -1.65 8.60
N ILE A 89 -6.03 -1.82 8.60
CA ILE A 89 -6.77 -2.41 9.71
C ILE A 89 -6.35 -3.86 9.95
N THR A 90 -6.22 -4.65 8.89
CA THR A 90 -5.77 -6.04 9.01
C THR A 90 -4.40 -6.12 9.68
N LYS A 91 -3.44 -5.30 9.22
CA LYS A 91 -2.08 -5.25 9.81
C LYS A 91 -2.11 -4.82 11.27
N ALA A 92 -2.84 -3.76 11.60
CA ALA A 92 -2.95 -3.27 12.97
C ALA A 92 -3.54 -4.34 13.91
N VAL A 93 -4.62 -5.01 13.50
CA VAL A 93 -5.24 -6.08 14.30
C VAL A 93 -4.33 -7.28 14.46
N CYS A 94 -3.70 -7.77 13.37
CA CYS A 94 -2.78 -8.90 13.43
C CYS A 94 -1.55 -8.59 14.29
N HIS A 95 -1.00 -7.39 14.21
CA HIS A 95 0.13 -6.95 15.03
C HIS A 95 -0.22 -6.98 16.52
N ASN A 96 -1.38 -6.44 16.91
CA ASN A 96 -1.83 -6.47 18.31
C ASN A 96 -2.11 -7.91 18.79
N ILE A 97 -2.68 -8.77 17.94
CA ILE A 97 -2.88 -10.18 18.27
C ILE A 97 -1.54 -10.87 18.50
N SER A 98 -0.55 -10.66 17.63
CA SER A 98 0.81 -11.21 17.77
C SER A 98 1.41 -10.84 19.12
N HIS A 99 1.37 -9.56 19.48
CA HIS A 99 1.90 -9.09 20.77
C HIS A 99 1.20 -9.72 21.99
N ILE A 100 -0.12 -9.92 21.92
CA ILE A 100 -0.85 -10.59 22.98
C ILE A 100 -0.51 -12.08 23.02
N CYS A 101 -0.39 -12.75 21.87
CA CYS A 101 -0.03 -14.15 21.75
C CYS A 101 1.36 -14.44 22.34
N GLU A 102 2.35 -13.58 22.05
CA GLU A 102 3.69 -13.68 22.66
C GLU A 102 3.64 -13.71 24.19
N SER A 103 2.78 -12.88 24.79
CA SER A 103 2.59 -12.85 26.25
C SER A 103 1.91 -14.10 26.83
N ARG A 104 1.32 -14.94 25.97
CA ARG A 104 0.57 -16.17 26.32
C ARG A 104 1.27 -17.47 25.88
N ASP A 105 2.48 -17.37 25.33
CA ASP A 105 3.21 -18.51 24.78
C ASP A 105 2.45 -19.23 23.64
N ILE A 106 1.74 -18.44 22.80
CA ILE A 106 1.03 -18.89 21.60
C ILE A 106 1.85 -18.46 20.39
N HIS A 107 2.26 -19.41 19.55
CA HIS A 107 2.99 -19.13 18.32
C HIS A 107 2.01 -18.71 17.21
N PHE A 108 1.74 -17.41 17.15
CA PHE A 108 0.85 -16.82 16.16
C PHE A 108 1.65 -16.29 14.97
N GLY A 109 1.24 -16.66 13.74
CA GLY A 109 1.83 -16.19 12.50
C GLY A 109 0.88 -15.32 11.69
N THR A 110 1.38 -14.20 11.15
CA THR A 110 0.73 -13.44 10.09
C THR A 110 1.57 -13.58 8.83
N ILE A 111 1.00 -14.22 7.80
CA ILE A 111 1.66 -14.46 6.52
C ILE A 111 0.96 -13.60 5.48
N GLU A 112 1.58 -12.47 5.14
CA GLU A 112 1.01 -11.48 4.23
C GLU A 112 1.65 -11.58 2.84
N VAL A 113 0.80 -11.61 1.80
CA VAL A 113 1.24 -11.60 0.40
C VAL A 113 0.38 -10.60 -0.38
N ASN A 114 1.04 -9.64 -1.05
CA ASN A 114 0.38 -8.79 -2.04
C ASN A 114 0.34 -9.52 -3.38
N CYS A 115 -0.86 -9.70 -3.93
CA CYS A 115 -1.09 -10.46 -5.16
C CYS A 115 -0.94 -9.64 -6.45
N GLN A 116 -0.66 -8.34 -6.37
CA GLN A 116 -0.62 -7.43 -7.51
C GLN A 116 0.37 -7.88 -8.61
N ASP A 117 1.56 -8.30 -8.20
CA ASP A 117 2.65 -8.67 -9.12
C ASP A 117 2.82 -10.19 -9.28
N LEU A 118 1.80 -10.97 -8.90
CA LEU A 118 1.85 -12.43 -8.96
C LEU A 118 1.13 -12.99 -10.18
N ASP A 119 1.88 -13.48 -11.14
CA ASP A 119 1.33 -13.98 -12.40
C ASP A 119 0.66 -15.34 -12.31
N THR A 120 1.04 -16.19 -11.37
CA THR A 120 0.59 -17.59 -11.31
C THR A 120 0.40 -18.10 -9.88
N LEU A 121 -0.49 -19.09 -9.72
CA LEU A 121 -0.67 -19.78 -8.45
C LEU A 121 0.65 -20.33 -7.88
N GLY A 122 1.53 -20.87 -8.71
CA GLY A 122 2.80 -21.44 -8.25
C GLY A 122 3.78 -20.39 -7.71
N ILE A 123 3.72 -19.15 -8.22
CA ILE A 123 4.48 -18.03 -7.68
C ILE A 123 3.84 -17.56 -6.39
N ALA A 124 2.51 -17.40 -6.34
CA ALA A 124 1.80 -16.99 -5.12
C ALA A 124 2.06 -17.96 -3.95
N VAL A 125 2.01 -19.26 -4.19
CA VAL A 125 2.32 -20.25 -3.14
C VAL A 125 3.77 -20.16 -2.71
N TYR A 126 4.71 -19.90 -3.60
CA TYR A 126 6.11 -19.71 -3.24
C TYR A 126 6.30 -18.47 -2.35
N GLU A 127 5.65 -17.36 -2.65
CA GLU A 127 5.69 -16.16 -1.80
C GLU A 127 5.11 -16.44 -0.40
N LEU A 128 4.03 -17.23 -0.31
CA LEU A 128 3.51 -17.70 0.99
C LEU A 128 4.53 -18.54 1.75
N VAL A 129 5.27 -19.43 1.07
CA VAL A 129 6.36 -20.22 1.70
C VAL A 129 7.45 -19.30 2.22
N GLN A 130 7.87 -18.30 1.44
CA GLN A 130 8.89 -17.34 1.87
C GLN A 130 8.44 -16.56 3.11
N GLN A 131 7.25 -15.97 3.07
CA GLN A 131 6.74 -15.21 4.21
C GLN A 131 6.55 -16.09 5.47
N ALA A 132 6.13 -17.36 5.29
CA ALA A 132 6.01 -18.30 6.40
C ALA A 132 7.37 -18.65 6.98
N ALA A 133 8.37 -18.89 6.13
CA ALA A 133 9.74 -19.18 6.54
C ALA A 133 10.40 -17.99 7.26
N ASP A 134 10.21 -16.77 6.72
CA ASP A 134 10.69 -15.53 7.33
C ASP A 134 10.06 -15.31 8.72
N ALA A 135 8.74 -15.52 8.85
CA ALA A 135 8.03 -15.40 10.13
C ALA A 135 8.45 -16.47 11.15
N ALA A 136 8.81 -17.67 10.68
CA ALA A 136 9.32 -18.75 11.53
C ALA A 136 10.83 -18.66 11.81
N GLY A 137 11.57 -17.81 11.09
CA GLY A 137 13.02 -17.71 11.20
C GLY A 137 13.78 -18.93 10.64
N VAL A 138 13.21 -19.59 9.61
CA VAL A 138 13.78 -20.82 9.01
C VAL A 138 14.09 -20.62 7.52
N PRO A 139 15.02 -21.40 6.94
CA PRO A 139 15.30 -21.33 5.52
C PRO A 139 14.17 -21.97 4.68
N VAL A 140 13.99 -21.45 3.45
CA VAL A 140 13.10 -22.06 2.45
C VAL A 140 13.80 -23.22 1.76
N GLU A 141 13.21 -24.41 1.81
CA GLU A 141 13.82 -25.64 1.24
C GLU A 141 13.41 -25.90 -0.22
N VAL A 142 12.36 -25.23 -0.71
CA VAL A 142 11.90 -25.40 -2.10
C VAL A 142 12.32 -24.24 -3.00
N PRO A 143 12.73 -24.48 -4.27
CA PRO A 143 13.08 -23.41 -5.17
C PRO A 143 11.83 -22.70 -5.75
N LYS A 144 12.00 -21.43 -6.13
CA LYS A 144 10.93 -20.63 -6.79
C LYS A 144 10.43 -21.25 -8.10
N HIS A 145 11.33 -21.85 -8.88
CA HIS A 145 11.06 -22.40 -10.22
C HIS A 145 11.56 -23.85 -10.32
N GLY A 146 10.99 -24.58 -11.30
CA GLY A 146 11.45 -25.94 -11.62
C GLY A 146 10.83 -27.07 -10.81
N VAL A 147 9.94 -26.75 -9.83
CA VAL A 147 9.24 -27.73 -9.01
C VAL A 147 7.73 -27.63 -9.16
N ALA A 148 7.01 -28.70 -8.83
CA ALA A 148 5.56 -28.71 -8.87
C ALA A 148 4.97 -27.79 -7.78
N THR A 149 3.82 -27.17 -8.05
CA THR A 149 3.11 -26.36 -7.07
C THR A 149 2.75 -27.18 -5.82
N LYS A 150 2.59 -28.51 -5.95
CA LYS A 150 2.31 -29.39 -4.81
C LYS A 150 3.46 -29.38 -3.80
N GLU A 151 4.70 -29.48 -4.24
CA GLU A 151 5.88 -29.47 -3.37
C GLU A 151 5.97 -28.16 -2.55
N LYS A 152 5.56 -27.04 -3.14
CA LYS A 152 5.48 -25.77 -2.44
C LYS A 152 4.38 -25.74 -1.37
N TRP A 153 3.23 -26.38 -1.64
CA TRP A 153 2.18 -26.56 -0.65
C TRP A 153 2.62 -27.44 0.50
N ASP A 154 3.29 -28.54 0.19
CA ASP A 154 3.80 -29.47 1.20
C ASP A 154 4.80 -28.76 2.11
N GLU A 155 5.69 -27.92 1.55
CA GLU A 155 6.64 -27.10 2.32
C GLU A 155 5.93 -26.03 3.16
N LEU A 156 4.95 -25.31 2.62
CA LEU A 156 4.18 -24.32 3.36
C LEU A 156 3.51 -24.96 4.59
N TYR A 157 2.88 -26.11 4.41
CA TYR A 157 2.20 -26.80 5.50
C TYR A 157 3.18 -27.40 6.51
N ARG A 158 4.35 -27.84 6.08
CA ARG A 158 5.42 -28.26 6.98
C ARG A 158 5.84 -27.11 7.90
N ILE A 159 6.19 -25.96 7.34
CA ILE A 159 6.59 -24.78 8.12
C ILE A 159 5.48 -24.36 9.08
N VAL A 160 4.25 -24.27 8.60
CA VAL A 160 3.11 -23.86 9.43
C VAL A 160 2.91 -24.83 10.59
N ASN A 161 2.94 -26.13 10.35
CA ASN A 161 2.70 -27.15 11.36
C ASN A 161 3.82 -27.27 12.42
N GLU A 162 5.07 -26.99 12.02
CA GLU A 162 6.22 -27.08 12.90
C GLU A 162 6.43 -25.86 13.79
N HIS A 163 5.94 -24.67 13.35
CA HIS A 163 6.33 -23.41 13.98
C HIS A 163 5.15 -22.55 14.49
N PHE A 164 3.91 -22.90 14.18
CA PHE A 164 2.77 -22.05 14.57
C PHE A 164 1.64 -22.87 15.19
N ASP A 165 0.98 -22.28 16.18
CA ASP A 165 -0.29 -22.79 16.75
C ASP A 165 -1.48 -22.22 15.98
N SER A 166 -1.36 -20.98 15.50
CA SER A 166 -2.38 -20.30 14.71
C SER A 166 -1.76 -19.38 13.65
N VAL A 167 -2.31 -19.36 12.44
CA VAL A 167 -1.83 -18.57 11.32
C VAL A 167 -2.98 -17.85 10.63
N VAL A 168 -2.77 -16.57 10.35
CA VAL A 168 -3.63 -15.75 9.49
C VAL A 168 -2.89 -15.47 8.18
N PHE A 169 -3.40 -16.02 7.08
CA PHE A 169 -2.94 -15.68 5.73
C PHE A 169 -3.65 -14.43 5.24
N VAL A 170 -2.92 -13.35 5.02
CA VAL A 170 -3.45 -12.09 4.47
C VAL A 170 -3.09 -12.03 2.99
N LEU A 171 -4.11 -12.10 2.14
CA LEU A 171 -3.99 -12.07 0.69
C LEU A 171 -4.47 -10.69 0.19
N ASP A 172 -3.54 -9.74 0.07
CA ASP A 172 -3.87 -8.38 -0.37
C ASP A 172 -3.93 -8.28 -1.89
N GLU A 173 -4.86 -7.45 -2.40
CA GLU A 173 -5.14 -7.27 -3.84
C GLU A 173 -5.38 -8.61 -4.57
N LEU A 174 -6.12 -9.50 -3.94
CA LEU A 174 -6.32 -10.88 -4.41
C LEU A 174 -6.96 -10.95 -5.80
N ASP A 175 -7.82 -9.99 -6.16
CA ASP A 175 -8.43 -9.85 -7.48
C ASP A 175 -7.42 -9.72 -8.62
N MET A 176 -6.18 -9.31 -8.33
CA MET A 176 -5.11 -9.20 -9.33
C MET A 176 -4.50 -10.55 -9.71
N LEU A 177 -4.63 -11.58 -8.86
CA LEU A 177 -4.12 -12.94 -9.11
C LEU A 177 -5.05 -13.73 -10.04
N VAL A 178 -5.20 -13.29 -11.27
CA VAL A 178 -6.06 -13.94 -12.26
C VAL A 178 -5.42 -15.22 -12.82
N GLY A 179 -4.09 -15.25 -12.98
CA GLY A 179 -3.36 -16.36 -13.57
C GLY A 179 -3.46 -16.41 -15.12
N ARG A 180 -3.19 -17.58 -15.72
CA ARG A 180 -3.23 -17.73 -17.17
C ARG A 180 -4.67 -17.69 -17.68
N ARG A 181 -4.91 -16.90 -18.73
CA ARG A 181 -6.22 -16.70 -19.36
C ARG A 181 -6.85 -17.94 -20.01
N ASP A 182 -6.09 -19.02 -20.16
CA ASP A 182 -6.52 -20.30 -20.75
C ASP A 182 -7.26 -21.22 -19.76
N LYS A 183 -7.36 -20.84 -18.49
CA LYS A 183 -8.07 -21.61 -17.46
C LYS A 183 -9.45 -21.02 -17.18
N GLN A 184 -10.42 -21.90 -16.93
CA GLN A 184 -11.81 -21.52 -16.65
C GLN A 184 -11.99 -20.79 -15.31
N GLU A 185 -11.09 -21.01 -14.35
CA GLU A 185 -11.15 -20.40 -13.02
C GLU A 185 -9.91 -19.55 -12.75
N PRO A 186 -10.05 -18.37 -12.15
CA PRO A 186 -8.92 -17.54 -11.71
C PRO A 186 -8.02 -18.29 -10.73
N ALA A 187 -6.73 -17.93 -10.70
CA ALA A 187 -5.76 -18.58 -9.82
C ALA A 187 -6.09 -18.38 -8.34
N TYR A 188 -6.68 -17.23 -7.97
CA TYR A 188 -7.12 -16.96 -6.62
C TYR A 188 -8.20 -17.93 -6.11
N SER A 189 -9.09 -18.44 -6.97
CA SER A 189 -10.07 -19.47 -6.56
C SER A 189 -9.39 -20.72 -6.02
N ARG A 190 -8.31 -21.16 -6.70
CA ARG A 190 -7.55 -22.34 -6.27
C ARG A 190 -6.73 -22.06 -5.00
N LEU A 191 -6.21 -20.84 -4.87
CA LEU A 191 -5.48 -20.40 -3.68
C LEU A 191 -6.40 -20.41 -2.46
N LEU A 192 -7.57 -19.77 -2.55
CA LEU A 192 -8.59 -19.76 -1.50
C LEU A 192 -9.04 -21.16 -1.12
N TYR A 193 -9.32 -22.02 -2.12
CA TYR A 193 -9.74 -23.39 -1.89
C TYR A 193 -8.71 -24.20 -1.09
N GLN A 194 -7.42 -24.11 -1.45
CA GLN A 194 -6.36 -24.88 -0.79
C GLN A 194 -6.14 -24.40 0.64
N LEU A 195 -6.01 -23.09 0.86
CA LEU A 195 -5.80 -22.53 2.19
C LEU A 195 -6.99 -22.79 3.12
N SER A 196 -8.22 -22.62 2.62
CA SER A 196 -9.41 -22.84 3.44
C SER A 196 -9.61 -24.29 3.85
N ARG A 197 -9.13 -25.24 3.05
CA ARG A 197 -9.16 -26.66 3.36
C ARG A 197 -7.97 -27.17 4.15
N ALA A 198 -6.92 -26.37 4.32
CA ALA A 198 -5.74 -26.79 5.04
C ALA A 198 -6.06 -27.30 6.46
N GLY A 199 -7.00 -26.63 7.15
CA GLY A 199 -7.47 -27.08 8.46
C GLY A 199 -8.28 -28.38 8.49
N ALA A 200 -8.55 -29.01 7.33
CA ALA A 200 -9.17 -30.34 7.23
C ALA A 200 -8.15 -31.44 6.86
N ILE A 201 -6.87 -31.09 6.83
CA ILE A 201 -5.76 -32.02 6.65
C ILE A 201 -5.45 -32.63 8.02
N ASP A 202 -5.62 -33.95 8.19
CA ASP A 202 -5.48 -34.65 9.47
C ASP A 202 -4.09 -34.48 10.14
N GLU A 203 -3.09 -34.08 9.36
CA GLU A 203 -1.69 -33.91 9.82
C GLU A 203 -1.36 -32.45 10.23
N LEU A 204 -2.30 -31.50 10.09
CA LEU A 204 -2.07 -30.10 10.39
C LEU A 204 -2.72 -29.72 11.73
N ASN A 205 -1.90 -29.40 12.73
CA ASN A 205 -2.36 -29.02 14.06
C ASN A 205 -2.64 -27.53 14.20
N ALA A 206 -2.03 -26.70 13.36
CA ALA A 206 -2.19 -25.25 13.41
C ALA A 206 -3.59 -24.80 12.93
N TYR A 207 -4.17 -23.83 13.62
CA TYR A 207 -5.39 -23.15 13.17
C TYR A 207 -5.07 -22.20 12.04
N ILE A 208 -5.78 -22.35 10.90
CA ILE A 208 -5.59 -21.50 9.72
C ILE A 208 -6.82 -20.67 9.45
N SER A 209 -6.63 -19.37 9.28
CA SER A 209 -7.61 -18.42 8.77
C SER A 209 -7.06 -17.68 7.56
N VAL A 210 -7.94 -17.25 6.66
CA VAL A 210 -7.60 -16.49 5.47
C VAL A 210 -8.34 -15.16 5.49
N VAL A 211 -7.59 -14.07 5.39
CA VAL A 211 -8.13 -12.72 5.16
C VAL A 211 -7.86 -12.37 3.71
N ALA A 212 -8.91 -12.44 2.88
CA ALA A 212 -8.86 -12.03 1.49
C ALA A 212 -9.23 -10.56 1.37
N ILE A 213 -8.37 -9.75 0.74
CA ILE A 213 -8.57 -8.32 0.52
C ILE A 213 -8.69 -8.06 -0.98
N SER A 214 -9.74 -7.35 -1.40
CA SER A 214 -9.97 -7.02 -2.80
C SER A 214 -10.46 -5.58 -3.00
N ASN A 215 -10.07 -4.99 -4.13
CA ASN A 215 -10.64 -3.73 -4.59
C ASN A 215 -11.87 -3.96 -5.50
N ASP A 216 -12.12 -5.19 -5.93
CA ASP A 216 -13.30 -5.57 -6.70
C ASP A 216 -14.40 -6.13 -5.79
N THR A 217 -15.48 -5.38 -5.62
CA THR A 217 -16.65 -5.78 -4.81
C THR A 217 -17.37 -7.02 -5.36
N LYS A 218 -17.11 -7.39 -6.61
CA LYS A 218 -17.71 -8.56 -7.29
C LYS A 218 -16.76 -9.74 -7.42
N MET A 219 -15.56 -9.66 -6.86
CA MET A 219 -14.57 -10.72 -6.98
C MET A 219 -15.15 -12.09 -6.60
N MET A 220 -15.96 -12.17 -5.53
CA MET A 220 -16.55 -13.40 -5.07
C MET A 220 -17.52 -14.05 -6.07
N GLU A 221 -18.13 -13.30 -6.99
CA GLU A 221 -18.96 -13.83 -8.08
C GLU A 221 -18.14 -14.66 -9.08
N SER A 222 -16.84 -14.38 -9.18
CA SER A 222 -15.89 -15.06 -10.08
C SER A 222 -15.14 -16.21 -9.40
N VAL A 223 -15.32 -16.40 -8.09
CA VAL A 223 -14.72 -17.50 -7.34
C VAL A 223 -15.45 -18.82 -7.67
N GLY A 224 -14.69 -19.85 -7.97
CA GLY A 224 -15.27 -21.18 -8.28
C GLY A 224 -16.09 -21.74 -7.11
N SER A 225 -17.17 -22.46 -7.41
CA SER A 225 -18.12 -22.96 -6.42
C SER A 225 -17.50 -23.81 -5.30
N ARG A 226 -16.43 -24.56 -5.62
CA ARG A 226 -15.68 -25.36 -4.62
C ARG A 226 -14.96 -24.47 -3.60
N ALA A 227 -14.37 -23.36 -4.07
CA ALA A 227 -13.68 -22.41 -3.22
C ALA A 227 -14.68 -21.65 -2.35
N VAL A 228 -15.80 -21.19 -2.91
CA VAL A 228 -16.87 -20.54 -2.17
C VAL A 228 -17.36 -21.43 -1.04
N SER A 229 -17.63 -22.72 -1.30
CA SER A 229 -18.11 -23.68 -0.30
C SER A 229 -17.09 -23.98 0.81
N SER A 230 -15.79 -23.77 0.58
CA SER A 230 -14.74 -24.04 1.55
C SER A 230 -14.30 -22.80 2.29
N PHE A 231 -14.27 -21.66 1.60
CA PHE A 231 -13.79 -20.39 2.15
C PHE A 231 -14.78 -19.78 3.13
N THR A 232 -16.08 -19.75 2.78
CA THR A 232 -17.18 -19.23 3.62
C THR A 232 -16.80 -18.08 4.53
N PRO A 233 -16.37 -16.93 3.97
CA PRO A 233 -15.87 -15.81 4.76
C PRO A 233 -16.97 -15.03 5.45
N GLU A 234 -16.60 -14.31 6.51
CA GLU A 234 -17.36 -13.16 7.01
C GLU A 234 -16.97 -11.93 6.18
N ASP A 235 -17.94 -11.19 5.70
CA ASP A 235 -17.76 -10.04 4.81
C ASP A 235 -17.61 -8.74 5.60
N VAL A 236 -16.59 -7.94 5.28
CA VAL A 236 -16.41 -6.59 5.84
C VAL A 236 -16.25 -5.59 4.70
N HIS A 237 -17.21 -4.67 4.59
CA HIS A 237 -17.21 -3.64 3.57
C HIS A 237 -16.54 -2.36 4.04
N PHE A 238 -15.74 -1.77 3.15
CA PHE A 238 -15.05 -0.51 3.34
C PHE A 238 -15.55 0.51 2.32
N ASP A 239 -16.36 1.46 2.78
CA ASP A 239 -16.81 2.56 1.95
C ASP A 239 -15.70 3.59 1.68
N ASP A 240 -15.89 4.42 0.65
CA ASP A 240 -15.05 5.60 0.44
C ASP A 240 -15.04 6.50 1.67
N TYR A 241 -13.93 7.17 1.94
CA TYR A 241 -13.88 8.20 2.97
C TYR A 241 -14.56 9.48 2.50
N ASP A 242 -15.37 10.08 3.36
CA ASP A 242 -15.88 11.42 3.14
C ASP A 242 -14.81 12.50 3.44
N ALA A 243 -15.12 13.76 3.08
CA ALA A 243 -14.18 14.87 3.28
C ALA A 243 -13.86 15.12 4.77
N ASN A 244 -14.78 14.87 5.70
CA ASN A 244 -14.56 15.07 7.13
C ASN A 244 -13.65 13.98 7.70
N GLN A 245 -13.85 12.73 7.27
CA GLN A 245 -12.99 11.62 7.63
C GLN A 245 -11.56 11.83 7.11
N LEU A 246 -11.40 12.28 5.86
CA LEU A 246 -10.10 12.60 5.29
C LEU A 246 -9.42 13.75 6.02
N GLN A 247 -10.15 14.80 6.40
CA GLN A 247 -9.60 15.85 7.25
C GLN A 247 -9.11 15.32 8.59
N ALA A 248 -9.88 14.44 9.24
CA ALA A 248 -9.49 13.82 10.50
C ALA A 248 -8.21 12.99 10.35
N ILE A 249 -8.09 12.20 9.27
CA ILE A 249 -6.88 11.43 8.94
C ILE A 249 -5.68 12.37 8.75
N LEU A 250 -5.82 13.44 7.97
CA LEU A 250 -4.73 14.38 7.72
C LEU A 250 -4.30 15.14 8.99
N ARG A 251 -5.25 15.51 9.86
CA ARG A 251 -4.93 16.14 11.14
C ARG A 251 -4.12 15.24 12.07
N ARG A 252 -4.36 13.92 12.06
CA ARG A 252 -3.56 12.94 12.81
C ARG A 252 -2.14 12.74 12.26
N ARG A 253 -1.86 13.31 11.10
CA ARG A 253 -0.53 13.28 10.45
C ARG A 253 0.08 14.67 10.32
N GLN A 254 -0.56 15.71 10.88
CA GLN A 254 -0.08 17.09 10.79
C GLN A 254 1.25 17.29 11.52
N ASP A 255 1.53 16.49 12.54
CA ASP A 255 2.80 16.44 13.27
C ASP A 255 3.99 15.92 12.45
N ALA A 256 3.75 15.45 11.21
CA ALA A 256 4.78 15.26 10.21
C ALA A 256 5.47 16.57 9.81
N PHE A 257 4.84 17.70 10.03
CA PHE A 257 5.38 19.04 9.79
C PHE A 257 5.86 19.68 11.11
N HIS A 258 6.72 20.68 11.01
CA HIS A 258 7.04 21.52 12.14
C HIS A 258 5.82 22.35 12.56
N ASP A 259 5.83 22.82 13.80
CA ASP A 259 4.71 23.59 14.36
C ASP A 259 4.47 24.88 13.57
N ASP A 260 3.21 25.24 13.38
CA ASP A 260 2.76 26.47 12.70
C ASP A 260 3.17 26.64 11.23
N VAL A 261 3.68 25.60 10.55
CA VAL A 261 4.08 25.69 9.14
C VAL A 261 2.98 25.31 8.14
N VAL A 262 1.86 24.74 8.59
CA VAL A 262 0.71 24.36 7.75
C VAL A 262 -0.43 25.35 8.00
N ASP A 263 -0.84 26.10 6.97
CA ASP A 263 -1.97 27.02 7.07
C ASP A 263 -3.30 26.26 7.25
N ASP A 264 -4.29 26.87 7.93
CA ASP A 264 -5.55 26.21 8.33
C ASP A 264 -6.41 25.70 7.16
N ASP A 265 -6.27 26.27 5.99
CA ASP A 265 -7.01 25.93 4.77
C ASP A 265 -6.41 24.74 3.98
N VAL A 266 -5.19 24.36 4.28
CA VAL A 266 -4.43 23.31 3.57
C VAL A 266 -5.08 21.93 3.72
N ILE A 267 -5.34 21.51 4.97
CA ILE A 267 -5.95 20.20 5.27
C ILE A 267 -7.37 20.08 4.70
N PRO A 268 -8.28 21.06 4.93
CA PRO A 268 -9.61 21.01 4.33
C PRO A 268 -9.59 20.91 2.80
N LEU A 269 -8.69 21.64 2.13
CA LEU A 269 -8.57 21.62 0.69
C LEU A 269 -8.04 20.30 0.16
N ALA A 270 -6.97 19.75 0.77
CA ALA A 270 -6.42 18.45 0.39
C ALA A 270 -7.45 17.31 0.56
N ALA A 271 -8.19 17.33 1.67
CA ALA A 271 -9.29 16.38 1.93
C ALA A 271 -10.42 16.53 0.89
N ALA A 272 -10.81 17.75 0.52
CA ALA A 272 -11.84 17.98 -0.47
C ALA A 272 -11.44 17.45 -1.87
N PHE A 273 -10.19 17.67 -2.29
CA PHE A 273 -9.68 17.11 -3.54
C PHE A 273 -9.66 15.59 -3.56
N ALA A 274 -9.24 14.96 -2.47
CA ALA A 274 -9.23 13.50 -2.37
C ALA A 274 -10.65 12.92 -2.32
N ALA A 275 -11.60 13.57 -1.62
CA ALA A 275 -12.99 13.15 -1.58
C ALA A 275 -13.68 13.21 -2.97
N GLN A 276 -13.34 14.22 -3.80
CA GLN A 276 -13.84 14.31 -5.16
C GLN A 276 -13.33 13.17 -6.07
N THR A 277 -12.26 12.52 -5.69
CA THR A 277 -11.61 11.44 -6.46
C THR A 277 -11.69 10.11 -5.71
N HIS A 278 -12.90 9.65 -5.37
CA HIS A 278 -13.17 8.35 -4.75
C HIS A 278 -12.69 8.19 -3.29
N GLY A 279 -12.61 9.27 -2.51
CA GLY A 279 -12.37 9.18 -1.07
C GLY A 279 -11.12 8.38 -0.65
N ASP A 280 -10.04 8.44 -1.44
CA ASP A 280 -8.80 7.70 -1.21
C ASP A 280 -7.89 8.44 -0.22
N ALA A 281 -7.68 7.85 0.96
CA ALA A 281 -6.81 8.43 1.99
C ALA A 281 -5.33 8.50 1.55
N ARG A 282 -4.84 7.54 0.76
CA ARG A 282 -3.47 7.58 0.21
C ARG A 282 -3.26 8.84 -0.63
N LYS A 283 -4.27 9.20 -1.44
CA LYS A 283 -4.24 10.41 -2.26
C LYS A 283 -4.24 11.68 -1.41
N ALA A 284 -5.04 11.72 -0.34
CA ALA A 284 -5.05 12.86 0.57
C ALA A 284 -3.68 13.08 1.23
N ILE A 285 -3.04 12.01 1.68
CA ILE A 285 -1.71 12.02 2.30
C ILE A 285 -0.64 12.45 1.27
N ASP A 286 -0.70 11.91 0.05
CA ASP A 286 0.23 12.26 -1.04
C ASP A 286 0.11 13.74 -1.42
N LEU A 287 -1.10 14.30 -1.45
CA LEU A 287 -1.31 15.73 -1.67
C LEU A 287 -0.64 16.58 -0.60
N MET A 288 -0.73 16.20 0.68
CA MET A 288 -0.07 16.89 1.77
C MET A 288 1.45 16.82 1.64
N ARG A 289 1.99 15.63 1.33
CA ARG A 289 3.42 15.41 1.11
C ARG A 289 3.95 16.27 -0.03
N VAL A 290 3.30 16.22 -1.19
CA VAL A 290 3.73 16.97 -2.37
C VAL A 290 3.59 18.48 -2.15
N ALA A 291 2.56 18.93 -1.43
CA ALA A 291 2.39 20.35 -1.08
C ALA A 291 3.53 20.85 -0.18
N GLY A 292 3.93 20.05 0.84
CA GLY A 292 5.07 20.34 1.68
C GLY A 292 6.38 20.45 0.90
N GLU A 293 6.69 19.43 0.07
CA GLU A 293 7.86 19.42 -0.79
C GLU A 293 7.90 20.61 -1.77
N LEU A 294 6.75 21.05 -2.29
CA LEU A 294 6.67 22.22 -3.17
C LEU A 294 6.96 23.52 -2.43
N ALA A 295 6.52 23.63 -1.16
CA ALA A 295 6.81 24.78 -0.32
C ALA A 295 8.31 24.85 -0.01
N GLU A 296 8.94 23.74 0.42
CA GLU A 296 10.38 23.64 0.66
C GLU A 296 11.19 24.05 -0.58
N ARG A 297 10.91 23.48 -1.75
CA ARG A 297 11.61 23.77 -3.01
C ARG A 297 11.50 25.23 -3.47
N LYS A 298 10.45 25.94 -3.04
CA LYS A 298 10.26 27.36 -3.35
C LYS A 298 10.87 28.29 -2.29
N GLY A 299 11.44 27.74 -1.21
CA GLY A 299 11.92 28.51 -0.08
C GLY A 299 10.80 29.22 0.69
N ASP A 300 9.54 28.74 0.54
CA ASP A 300 8.43 29.25 1.33
C ASP A 300 8.55 28.71 2.77
N ASN A 301 8.28 29.53 3.77
CA ASN A 301 8.34 29.14 5.18
C ASN A 301 7.04 28.51 5.71
N ARG A 302 6.03 28.33 4.87
CA ARG A 302 4.73 27.73 5.22
C ARG A 302 4.11 27.02 4.02
N VAL A 303 3.40 25.93 4.30
CA VAL A 303 2.55 25.26 3.33
C VAL A 303 1.22 26.01 3.25
N ARG A 304 0.81 26.42 2.05
CA ARG A 304 -0.39 27.23 1.80
C ARG A 304 -1.28 26.57 0.75
N GLU A 305 -2.51 27.05 0.62
CA GLU A 305 -3.48 26.63 -0.40
C GLU A 305 -2.87 26.52 -1.81
N LYS A 306 -2.05 27.50 -2.23
CA LYS A 306 -1.39 27.51 -3.55
C LYS A 306 -0.55 26.25 -3.80
N HIS A 307 0.07 25.69 -2.74
CA HIS A 307 0.90 24.48 -2.84
C HIS A 307 0.03 23.23 -3.03
N VAL A 308 -1.11 23.16 -2.32
CA VAL A 308 -2.07 22.05 -2.48
C VAL A 308 -2.68 22.04 -3.89
N ARG A 309 -3.06 23.22 -4.44
CA ARG A 309 -3.55 23.31 -5.82
C ARG A 309 -2.51 22.87 -6.84
N THR A 310 -1.28 23.33 -6.68
CA THR A 310 -0.17 22.90 -7.57
C THR A 310 0.14 21.40 -7.39
N ALA A 311 0.06 20.88 -6.16
CA ALA A 311 0.22 19.46 -5.89
C ALA A 311 -0.85 18.62 -6.59
N GLN A 312 -2.13 19.06 -6.54
CA GLN A 312 -3.25 18.41 -7.21
C GLN A 312 -3.00 18.29 -8.72
N GLU A 313 -2.63 19.40 -9.38
CA GLU A 313 -2.30 19.39 -10.80
C GLU A 313 -1.15 18.45 -11.14
N LYS A 314 -0.11 18.42 -10.30
CA LYS A 314 1.06 17.55 -10.49
C LYS A 314 0.70 16.07 -10.31
N VAL A 315 -0.07 15.72 -9.27
CA VAL A 315 -0.50 14.36 -8.99
C VAL A 315 -1.40 13.84 -10.11
N GLU A 316 -2.36 14.64 -10.58
CA GLU A 316 -3.23 14.27 -11.71
C GLU A 316 -2.45 14.07 -13.00
N LYS A 317 -1.52 14.98 -13.31
CA LYS A 317 -0.66 14.86 -14.48
C LYS A 317 0.18 13.58 -14.44
N ASN A 318 0.78 13.27 -13.29
CA ASN A 318 1.58 12.05 -13.13
C ASN A 318 0.72 10.80 -13.31
N ARG A 319 -0.49 10.75 -12.74
CA ARG A 319 -1.44 9.65 -12.91
C ARG A 319 -1.79 9.42 -14.38
N VAL A 320 -2.09 10.49 -15.10
CA VAL A 320 -2.37 10.37 -16.55
C VAL A 320 -1.16 9.84 -17.30
N LEU A 321 0.04 10.30 -16.95
CA LEU A 321 1.28 9.80 -17.56
C LEU A 321 1.54 8.33 -17.28
N GLU A 322 1.28 7.85 -16.06
CA GLU A 322 1.40 6.44 -15.68
C GLU A 322 0.41 5.56 -16.46
N VAL A 323 -0.86 5.96 -16.52
CA VAL A 323 -1.87 5.27 -17.33
C VAL A 323 -1.43 5.19 -18.79
N VAL A 324 -0.97 6.31 -19.37
CA VAL A 324 -0.48 6.34 -20.75
C VAL A 324 0.76 5.47 -20.93
N ARG A 325 1.66 5.41 -19.94
CA ARG A 325 2.84 4.53 -20.00
C ARG A 325 2.47 3.04 -19.95
N GLY A 326 1.45 2.69 -19.19
CA GLY A 326 1.00 1.29 -19.02
C GLY A 326 0.22 0.71 -20.20
N ILE A 327 -0.39 1.52 -21.05
CA ILE A 327 -1.16 1.01 -22.21
C ILE A 327 -0.26 0.59 -23.37
N SER A 328 -0.77 -0.37 -24.19
CA SER A 328 -0.04 -0.89 -25.36
C SER A 328 0.25 0.19 -26.39
N THR A 329 1.30 -0.01 -27.20
CA THR A 329 1.73 0.92 -28.25
C THR A 329 0.58 1.29 -29.22
N GLN A 330 -0.28 0.33 -29.56
CA GLN A 330 -1.43 0.58 -30.43
C GLN A 330 -2.43 1.54 -29.78
N LYS A 331 -2.73 1.37 -28.47
CA LYS A 331 -3.60 2.29 -27.75
C LYS A 331 -2.98 3.68 -27.61
N LYS A 332 -1.64 3.78 -27.42
CA LYS A 332 -0.92 5.06 -27.43
C LYS A 332 -1.05 5.79 -28.76
N LEU A 333 -0.93 5.08 -29.89
CA LEU A 333 -1.10 5.66 -31.22
C LEU A 333 -2.52 6.19 -31.44
N CYS A 334 -3.54 5.45 -31.01
CA CYS A 334 -4.93 5.92 -31.06
C CYS A 334 -5.14 7.19 -30.24
N LEU A 335 -4.63 7.23 -28.99
CA LEU A 335 -4.70 8.43 -28.15
C LEU A 335 -3.99 9.62 -28.77
N TYR A 336 -2.81 9.41 -29.35
CA TYR A 336 -2.06 10.45 -30.03
C TYR A 336 -2.83 11.00 -31.25
N ALA A 337 -3.38 10.11 -32.08
CA ALA A 337 -4.18 10.52 -33.23
C ALA A 337 -5.43 11.32 -32.83
N THR A 338 -6.13 10.87 -31.77
CA THR A 338 -7.30 11.59 -31.25
C THR A 338 -6.92 12.97 -30.72
N ALA A 339 -5.83 13.07 -29.95
CA ALA A 339 -5.33 14.34 -29.43
C ALA A 339 -4.89 15.30 -30.54
N ALA A 340 -4.23 14.79 -31.61
CA ALA A 340 -3.82 15.57 -32.76
C ALA A 340 -5.04 16.14 -33.53
N VAL A 341 -6.07 15.33 -33.72
CA VAL A 341 -7.32 15.80 -34.37
C VAL A 341 -8.02 16.83 -33.49
N ALA A 342 -8.15 16.61 -32.18
CA ALA A 342 -8.78 17.56 -31.26
C ALA A 342 -8.04 18.91 -31.25
N SER A 343 -6.71 18.90 -31.27
CA SER A 343 -5.88 20.12 -31.30
C SER A 343 -6.03 20.91 -32.63
N GLN A 344 -6.36 20.24 -33.74
CA GLN A 344 -6.58 20.88 -35.06
C GLN A 344 -8.00 21.39 -35.22
N THR A 345 -8.98 20.80 -34.53
CA THR A 345 -10.41 21.15 -34.65
C THR A 345 -10.88 22.17 -33.60
N GLY A 346 -9.99 22.57 -32.65
CA GLY A 346 -10.31 23.60 -31.64
C GLY A 346 -11.42 23.20 -30.68
N GLY A 347 -11.61 21.89 -30.46
CA GLY A 347 -12.62 21.32 -29.56
C GLY A 347 -12.13 21.13 -28.16
#